data_4b1330bd823ef209438ce662055c3f69
#
_entry.id   4b1330bd823ef209438ce662055c3f69
#
_cell.length_a   1.000
_cell.length_b   1.000
_cell.length_c   1.000
_cell.angle_alpha   90.00
_cell.angle_beta   90.00
_cell.angle_gamma   90.00
#
_symmetry.space_group_name_H-M   'P 1'
#
loop_
_entity.id
_entity.type
_entity.pdbx_description
1 polymer ?
#
loop_
_entity_poly.entity_id
_entity_poly.type
_entity_poly.pdbx_seq_one_letter_code
_entity_poly.pdbx_strand_id
1 'polypeptide(L)'
;MPRSALESGTVAEPRLARITRAVFSSRYSIHDLSRCTGEGDENFARFNMPLELGMAMARRFMDKADEHDWLVLVPQGHAYLRFMSDLAAYDPATHDGSVESVVVAVMAWLCMRRDALPSVTPRDVLSALPRFKAQKEGLEASWAGQPPWSDVVLAAIRVAKSIT
;
A
#
# COMPACT_ATOMS: atom_id res chain seq x y z
N MET A 1 2.74 13.08 -2.75
CA MET A 1 2.90 12.65 -1.34
C MET A 1 2.17 11.35 -1.14
N PRO A 2 2.75 10.32 -0.50
CA PRO A 2 2.06 9.05 -0.26
C PRO A 2 0.83 9.25 0.64
N ARG A 3 -0.25 8.54 0.31
CA ARG A 3 -1.52 8.52 1.02
C ARG A 3 -1.73 7.15 1.67
N SER A 4 -2.54 7.09 2.71
CA SER A 4 -2.86 5.84 3.41
C SER A 4 -4.33 5.82 3.83
N ALA A 5 -4.94 4.63 3.83
CA ALA A 5 -6.25 4.41 4.44
C ALA A 5 -6.27 4.69 5.96
N LEU A 6 -5.08 4.80 6.58
CA LEU A 6 -4.90 5.16 7.99
C LEU A 6 -4.88 6.67 8.24
N GLU A 7 -4.91 7.51 7.18
CA GLU A 7 -4.98 8.95 7.37
C GLU A 7 -6.21 9.31 8.22
N SER A 8 -5.98 10.10 9.26
CA SER A 8 -7.07 10.69 10.02
C SER A 8 -7.82 11.68 9.12
N GLY A 9 -9.13 11.51 9.03
CA GLY A 9 -10.02 12.45 8.36
C GLY A 9 -10.83 13.23 9.37
N THR A 10 -11.62 14.17 8.90
CA THR A 10 -12.63 14.81 9.73
C THR A 10 -13.71 13.79 10.10
N VAL A 11 -14.23 13.86 11.33
CA VAL A 11 -15.33 12.99 11.79
C VAL A 11 -16.59 13.13 10.90
N ALA A 12 -16.69 14.24 10.19
CA ALA A 12 -17.83 14.56 9.31
C ALA A 12 -17.77 13.87 7.93
N GLU A 13 -16.65 13.23 7.57
CA GLU A 13 -16.50 12.59 6.26
C GLU A 13 -16.44 11.06 6.39
N PRO A 14 -17.32 10.31 5.68
CA PRO A 14 -17.26 8.85 5.65
C PRO A 14 -15.90 8.36 5.17
N ARG A 15 -15.35 7.34 5.86
CA ARG A 15 -14.03 6.76 5.52
C ARG A 15 -13.94 6.35 4.05
N LEU A 16 -15.01 5.75 3.51
CA LEU A 16 -15.04 5.31 2.11
C LEU A 16 -14.89 6.48 1.14
N ALA A 17 -15.57 7.61 1.37
CA ALA A 17 -15.46 8.81 0.52
C ALA A 17 -14.02 9.35 0.49
N ARG A 18 -13.34 9.35 1.64
CA ARG A 18 -11.93 9.75 1.75
C ARG A 18 -11.00 8.80 0.99
N ILE A 19 -11.20 7.48 1.11
CA ILE A 19 -10.43 6.48 0.38
C ILE A 19 -10.66 6.63 -1.12
N THR A 20 -11.91 6.76 -1.57
CA THR A 20 -12.26 6.99 -2.97
C THR A 20 -11.53 8.21 -3.51
N ARG A 21 -11.57 9.34 -2.79
CA ARG A 21 -10.86 10.55 -3.19
C ARG A 21 -9.34 10.32 -3.27
N ALA A 22 -8.77 9.59 -2.32
CA ALA A 22 -7.34 9.27 -2.33
C ALA A 22 -6.96 8.42 -3.55
N VAL A 23 -7.74 7.39 -3.88
CA VAL A 23 -7.54 6.56 -5.09
C VAL A 23 -7.65 7.43 -6.35
N PHE A 24 -8.71 8.24 -6.46
CA PHE A 24 -8.96 9.06 -7.66
C PHE A 24 -7.99 10.24 -7.84
N SER A 25 -7.31 10.67 -6.78
CA SER A 25 -6.28 11.72 -6.84
C SER A 25 -4.85 11.17 -6.92
N SER A 26 -4.65 9.86 -6.81
CA SER A 26 -3.33 9.24 -6.80
C SER A 26 -2.98 8.67 -8.17
N ARG A 27 -1.74 8.83 -8.59
CA ARG A 27 -1.22 8.22 -9.81
C ARG A 27 -1.04 6.70 -9.68
N TYR A 28 -0.71 6.25 -8.48
CA TYR A 28 -0.48 4.84 -8.16
C TYR A 28 -1.23 4.43 -6.91
N SER A 29 -1.66 3.17 -6.86
CA SER A 29 -2.19 2.56 -5.63
C SER A 29 -1.62 1.16 -5.41
N ILE A 30 -1.54 0.75 -4.15
CA ILE A 30 -1.05 -0.58 -3.76
C ILE A 30 -2.12 -1.22 -2.90
N HIS A 31 -2.54 -2.42 -3.27
CA HIS A 31 -3.60 -3.18 -2.61
C HIS A 31 -3.06 -4.54 -2.17
N ASP A 32 -2.93 -4.73 -0.86
CA ASP A 32 -2.48 -5.99 -0.28
C ASP A 32 -3.67 -6.85 0.13
N LEU A 33 -3.83 -7.99 -0.54
CA LEU A 33 -4.92 -8.95 -0.30
C LEU A 33 -4.56 -10.03 0.73
N SER A 34 -3.48 -9.88 1.50
CA SER A 34 -3.04 -10.88 2.50
C SER A 34 -4.09 -11.18 3.56
N ARG A 35 -4.95 -10.20 3.88
CA ARG A 35 -6.00 -10.32 4.90
C ARG A 35 -7.40 -10.50 4.33
N CYS A 36 -7.51 -11.05 3.14
CA CYS A 36 -8.78 -11.38 2.52
C CYS A 36 -9.23 -12.82 2.80
N THR A 37 -8.47 -13.57 3.59
CA THR A 37 -8.90 -14.82 4.23
C THR A 37 -9.49 -14.50 5.59
N GLY A 38 -10.47 -15.29 6.04
CA GLY A 38 -11.11 -15.08 7.33
C GLY A 38 -10.11 -15.13 8.49
N GLU A 39 -10.30 -14.26 9.48
CA GLU A 39 -9.51 -14.17 10.70
C GLU A 39 -10.44 -14.26 11.92
N GLY A 40 -9.96 -14.88 12.99
CA GLY A 40 -10.70 -15.04 14.24
C GLY A 40 -11.71 -16.19 14.22
N ASP A 41 -12.45 -16.32 15.34
CA ASP A 41 -13.38 -17.45 15.58
C ASP A 41 -14.54 -17.49 14.58
N GLU A 42 -14.97 -16.34 14.08
CA GLU A 42 -16.06 -16.22 13.12
C GLU A 42 -15.58 -16.35 11.65
N ASN A 43 -14.27 -16.39 11.42
CA ASN A 43 -13.64 -16.57 10.10
C ASN A 43 -14.14 -15.61 9.01
N PHE A 44 -14.49 -14.37 9.37
CA PHE A 44 -14.88 -13.36 8.39
C PHE A 44 -13.68 -12.71 7.70
N ALA A 45 -13.70 -12.71 6.38
CA ALA A 45 -12.70 -12.04 5.57
C ALA A 45 -12.88 -10.50 5.58
N ARG A 46 -11.78 -9.76 5.43
CA ARG A 46 -11.81 -8.32 5.29
C ARG A 46 -11.93 -7.92 3.82
N PHE A 47 -13.13 -7.55 3.38
CA PHE A 47 -13.40 -7.18 1.99
C PHE A 47 -13.09 -5.73 1.63
N ASN A 48 -12.54 -4.92 2.55
CA ASN A 48 -12.21 -3.52 2.26
C ASN A 48 -11.15 -3.39 1.15
N MET A 49 -10.11 -4.22 1.15
CA MET A 49 -9.07 -4.17 0.12
C MET A 49 -9.59 -4.55 -1.28
N PRO A 50 -10.36 -5.62 -1.47
CA PRO A 50 -11.03 -5.90 -2.73
C PRO A 50 -11.91 -4.74 -3.23
N LEU A 51 -12.66 -4.08 -2.34
CA LEU A 51 -13.48 -2.92 -2.69
C LEU A 51 -12.61 -1.73 -3.14
N GLU A 52 -11.54 -1.44 -2.43
CA GLU A 52 -10.59 -0.37 -2.77
C GLU A 52 -9.88 -0.66 -4.11
N LEU A 53 -9.50 -1.90 -4.36
CA LEU A 53 -8.96 -2.34 -5.65
C LEU A 53 -9.98 -2.17 -6.77
N GLY A 54 -11.24 -2.56 -6.55
CA GLY A 54 -12.32 -2.36 -7.53
C GLY A 54 -12.50 -0.90 -7.93
N MET A 55 -12.37 0.04 -6.97
CA MET A 55 -12.39 1.47 -7.27
C MET A 55 -11.19 1.93 -8.11
N ALA A 56 -10.00 1.41 -7.83
CA ALA A 56 -8.79 1.70 -8.60
C ALA A 56 -8.90 1.17 -10.04
N MET A 57 -9.40 -0.05 -10.21
CA MET A 57 -9.67 -0.64 -11.52
C MET A 57 -10.72 0.16 -12.29
N ALA A 58 -11.84 0.51 -11.65
CA ALA A 58 -12.90 1.31 -12.27
C ALA A 58 -12.35 2.65 -12.77
N ARG A 59 -11.54 3.34 -11.98
CA ARG A 59 -10.90 4.58 -12.39
C ARG A 59 -10.08 4.39 -13.67
N ARG A 60 -9.20 3.39 -13.72
CA ARG A 60 -8.37 3.14 -14.91
C ARG A 60 -9.19 2.83 -16.16
N PHE A 61 -10.28 2.06 -16.01
CA PHE A 61 -11.13 1.71 -17.15
C PHE A 61 -12.01 2.85 -17.63
N MET A 62 -12.35 3.81 -16.76
CA MET A 62 -13.17 4.97 -17.10
C MET A 62 -12.34 6.12 -17.66
N ASP A 63 -11.17 6.36 -17.11
CA ASP A 63 -10.24 7.37 -17.59
C ASP A 63 -9.52 6.83 -18.83
N LYS A 64 -9.79 7.44 -20.00
CA LYS A 64 -9.09 7.09 -21.26
C LYS A 64 -7.60 7.42 -21.25
N ALA A 65 -7.11 8.05 -20.20
CA ALA A 65 -5.72 8.38 -19.99
C ALA A 65 -5.09 7.35 -19.03
N ASP A 66 -3.93 6.82 -19.37
CA ASP A 66 -3.09 5.91 -18.57
C ASP A 66 -2.54 6.57 -17.29
N GLU A 67 -3.38 7.35 -16.59
CA GLU A 67 -2.93 8.19 -15.48
C GLU A 67 -2.93 7.48 -14.13
N HIS A 68 -3.62 6.34 -14.02
CA HIS A 68 -3.66 5.56 -12.80
C HIS A 68 -3.23 4.11 -13.05
N ASP A 69 -2.33 3.62 -12.22
CA ASP A 69 -1.93 2.22 -12.22
C ASP A 69 -1.92 1.65 -10.80
N TRP A 70 -2.02 0.33 -10.68
CA TRP A 70 -2.09 -0.32 -9.37
C TRP A 70 -1.17 -1.53 -9.29
N LEU A 71 -0.73 -1.80 -8.06
CA LEU A 71 -0.08 -3.05 -7.68
C LEU A 71 -1.01 -3.84 -6.78
N VAL A 72 -1.23 -5.10 -7.11
CA VAL A 72 -1.87 -6.06 -6.22
C VAL A 72 -0.79 -6.95 -5.61
N LEU A 73 -0.77 -7.02 -4.28
CA LEU A 73 0.08 -7.93 -3.51
C LEU A 73 -0.78 -9.08 -2.99
N VAL A 74 -0.29 -10.30 -3.14
CA VAL A 74 -0.98 -11.51 -2.67
C VAL A 74 0.00 -12.45 -1.96
N PRO A 75 -0.45 -13.19 -0.94
CA PRO A 75 0.35 -14.27 -0.37
C PRO A 75 0.65 -15.35 -1.41
N GLN A 76 1.78 -16.02 -1.27
CA GLN A 76 2.10 -17.20 -2.07
C GLN A 76 0.97 -18.26 -1.99
N GLY A 77 0.75 -19.01 -3.07
CA GLY A 77 -0.19 -20.13 -3.11
C GLY A 77 -1.53 -19.86 -3.80
N HIS A 78 -1.71 -18.71 -4.44
CA HIS A 78 -2.88 -18.37 -5.29
C HIS A 78 -4.27 -18.50 -4.62
N ALA A 79 -4.34 -18.54 -3.29
CA ALA A 79 -5.60 -18.67 -2.56
C ALA A 79 -6.60 -17.54 -2.84
N TYR A 80 -6.11 -16.36 -3.24
CA TYR A 80 -6.93 -15.20 -3.62
C TYR A 80 -7.87 -15.50 -4.79
N LEU A 81 -7.53 -16.40 -5.71
CA LEU A 81 -8.37 -16.78 -6.84
C LEU A 81 -9.71 -17.42 -6.41
N ARG A 82 -9.79 -17.94 -5.19
CA ARG A 82 -11.01 -18.55 -4.65
C ARG A 82 -12.10 -17.51 -4.35
N PHE A 83 -11.73 -16.24 -4.16
CA PHE A 83 -12.67 -15.15 -3.86
C PHE A 83 -12.56 -13.97 -4.82
N MET A 84 -11.54 -13.93 -5.67
CA MET A 84 -11.34 -12.92 -6.70
C MET A 84 -10.87 -13.58 -8.02
N SER A 85 -11.72 -14.43 -8.59
CA SER A 85 -11.42 -15.16 -9.83
C SER A 85 -11.05 -14.25 -11.01
N ASP A 86 -11.63 -13.06 -11.08
CA ASP A 86 -11.38 -12.11 -12.15
C ASP A 86 -9.95 -11.53 -12.13
N LEU A 87 -9.24 -11.66 -11.01
CA LEU A 87 -7.81 -11.35 -10.95
C LEU A 87 -6.92 -12.37 -11.66
N ALA A 88 -7.45 -13.51 -12.09
CA ALA A 88 -6.69 -14.51 -12.88
C ALA A 88 -6.16 -13.94 -14.21
N ALA A 89 -6.78 -12.87 -14.74
CA ALA A 89 -6.34 -12.18 -15.94
C ALA A 89 -5.21 -11.16 -15.69
N TYR A 90 -4.86 -10.92 -14.43
CA TYR A 90 -3.79 -10.03 -14.01
C TYR A 90 -2.65 -10.83 -13.38
N ASP A 91 -1.49 -10.23 -13.27
CA ASP A 91 -0.29 -10.82 -12.69
C ASP A 91 0.04 -10.15 -11.33
N PRO A 92 -0.64 -10.54 -10.23
CA PRO A 92 -0.38 -9.99 -8.91
C PRO A 92 1.03 -10.36 -8.44
N ALA A 93 1.70 -9.43 -7.77
CA ALA A 93 2.98 -9.71 -7.16
C ALA A 93 2.79 -10.56 -5.89
N THR A 94 3.50 -11.69 -5.82
CA THR A 94 3.43 -12.60 -4.67
C THR A 94 4.46 -12.26 -3.61
N HIS A 95 4.14 -12.51 -2.35
CA HIS A 95 5.06 -12.39 -1.22
C HIS A 95 4.84 -13.52 -0.20
N ASP A 96 5.85 -13.79 0.60
CA ASP A 96 5.83 -14.81 1.66
C ASP A 96 5.41 -14.28 3.05
N GLY A 97 4.97 -13.01 3.09
CA GLY A 97 4.61 -12.31 4.33
C GLY A 97 5.78 -11.60 5.00
N SER A 98 7.02 -11.79 4.54
CA SER A 98 8.16 -11.03 5.05
C SER A 98 8.17 -9.60 4.53
N VAL A 99 8.72 -8.68 5.33
CA VAL A 99 8.90 -7.28 4.90
C VAL A 99 9.83 -7.21 3.68
N GLU A 100 10.82 -8.09 3.62
CA GLU A 100 11.77 -8.16 2.52
C GLU A 100 11.07 -8.47 1.20
N SER A 101 10.25 -9.50 1.14
CA SER A 101 9.52 -9.88 -0.08
C SER A 101 8.55 -8.81 -0.54
N VAL A 102 7.86 -8.13 0.40
CA VAL A 102 6.98 -7.00 0.08
C VAL A 102 7.77 -5.81 -0.47
N VAL A 103 8.91 -5.45 0.15
CA VAL A 103 9.76 -4.36 -0.34
C VAL A 103 10.29 -4.67 -1.75
N VAL A 104 10.75 -5.90 -1.99
CA VAL A 104 11.23 -6.33 -3.31
C VAL A 104 10.10 -6.22 -4.35
N ALA A 105 8.91 -6.73 -4.05
CA ALA A 105 7.77 -6.69 -4.97
C ALA A 105 7.35 -5.24 -5.31
N VAL A 106 7.22 -4.39 -4.29
CA VAL A 106 6.85 -2.97 -4.48
C VAL A 106 7.92 -2.22 -5.27
N MET A 107 9.19 -2.41 -4.95
CA MET A 107 10.30 -1.74 -5.64
C MET A 107 10.41 -2.20 -7.09
N ALA A 108 10.31 -3.51 -7.36
CA ALA A 108 10.32 -4.05 -8.71
C ALA A 108 9.20 -3.44 -9.57
N TRP A 109 7.99 -3.33 -9.00
CA TRP A 109 6.87 -2.70 -9.69
C TRP A 109 7.10 -1.20 -9.93
N LEU A 110 7.58 -0.45 -8.93
CA LEU A 110 7.85 0.99 -9.06
C LEU A 110 8.92 1.28 -10.10
N CYS A 111 9.99 0.47 -10.19
CA CYS A 111 11.07 0.65 -11.16
C CYS A 111 10.61 0.50 -12.62
N MET A 112 9.48 -0.17 -12.87
CA MET A 112 8.89 -0.28 -14.20
C MET A 112 8.02 0.92 -14.59
N ARG A 113 7.83 1.88 -13.70
CA ARG A 113 7.00 3.07 -13.96
C ARG A 113 7.81 4.18 -14.64
N ARG A 114 7.12 5.06 -15.39
CA ARG A 114 7.75 6.14 -16.17
C ARG A 114 8.61 7.12 -15.35
N ASP A 115 8.28 7.26 -14.07
CA ASP A 115 9.00 8.16 -13.13
C ASP A 115 9.87 7.38 -12.14
N ALA A 116 10.31 6.19 -12.52
CA ALA A 116 11.15 5.36 -11.66
C ALA A 116 12.39 6.14 -11.19
N LEU A 117 12.64 6.10 -9.89
CA LEU A 117 13.85 6.66 -9.30
C LEU A 117 15.00 5.67 -9.51
N PRO A 118 16.04 6.03 -10.26
CA PRO A 118 16.96 5.06 -10.83
C PRO A 118 18.05 4.53 -9.89
N SER A 119 18.16 5.00 -8.66
CA SER A 119 19.36 4.72 -7.86
C SER A 119 19.14 4.01 -6.52
N VAL A 120 17.90 3.77 -6.10
CA VAL A 120 17.61 3.13 -4.81
C VAL A 120 17.23 1.67 -5.02
N THR A 121 17.97 0.77 -4.37
CA THR A 121 17.71 -0.67 -4.42
C THR A 121 16.84 -1.16 -3.25
N PRO A 122 16.20 -2.34 -3.35
CA PRO A 122 15.51 -2.95 -2.20
C PRO A 122 16.42 -3.09 -0.96
N ARG A 123 17.71 -3.38 -1.16
CA ARG A 123 18.71 -3.48 -0.09
C ARG A 123 18.88 -2.16 0.66
N ASP A 124 18.90 -1.04 -0.06
CA ASP A 124 19.03 0.29 0.54
C ASP A 124 17.82 0.61 1.41
N VAL A 125 16.62 0.32 0.91
CA VAL A 125 15.36 0.50 1.66
C VAL A 125 15.36 -0.38 2.92
N LEU A 126 15.72 -1.65 2.79
CA LEU A 126 15.77 -2.59 3.92
C LEU A 126 16.81 -2.19 4.97
N SER A 127 17.96 -1.67 4.55
CA SER A 127 18.98 -1.19 5.48
C SER A 127 18.55 0.05 6.27
N ALA A 128 17.68 0.87 5.69
CA ALA A 128 17.14 2.08 6.32
C ALA A 128 15.91 1.80 7.21
N LEU A 129 15.26 0.66 7.03
CA LEU A 129 14.01 0.31 7.71
C LEU A 129 14.11 0.31 9.25
N PRO A 130 15.17 -0.21 9.90
CA PRO A 130 15.30 -0.14 11.36
C PRO A 130 15.29 1.30 11.88
N ARG A 131 15.94 2.21 11.16
CA ARG A 131 15.99 3.63 11.53
C ARG A 131 14.61 4.29 11.36
N PHE A 132 13.89 3.95 10.32
CA PHE A 132 12.50 4.42 10.14
C PHE A 132 11.59 3.88 11.25
N LYS A 133 11.70 2.59 11.62
CA LYS A 133 10.93 1.98 12.71
C LYS A 133 11.17 2.70 14.03
N ALA A 134 12.43 2.97 14.38
CA ALA A 134 12.77 3.71 15.61
C ALA A 134 12.16 5.14 15.62
N GLN A 135 12.19 5.84 14.48
CA GLN A 135 11.55 7.16 14.39
C GLN A 135 10.02 7.07 14.53
N LYS A 136 9.40 6.06 13.92
CA LYS A 136 7.95 5.83 14.03
C LYS A 136 7.55 5.52 15.47
N GLU A 137 8.29 4.66 16.17
CA GLU A 137 8.09 4.34 17.59
C GLU A 137 8.19 5.59 18.48
N GLY A 138 9.18 6.46 18.22
CA GLY A 138 9.30 7.76 18.88
C GLY A 138 8.09 8.67 18.66
N LEU A 139 7.55 8.70 17.44
CA LEU A 139 6.32 9.41 17.13
C LEU A 139 5.12 8.81 17.88
N GLU A 140 4.96 7.48 17.86
CA GLU A 140 3.87 6.78 18.58
C GLU A 140 3.90 7.06 20.08
N ALA A 141 5.10 7.08 20.68
CA ALA A 141 5.26 7.46 22.07
C ALA A 141 4.87 8.93 22.35
N SER A 142 5.27 9.85 21.46
CA SER A 142 4.98 11.28 21.60
C SER A 142 3.49 11.59 21.44
N TRP A 143 2.78 10.81 20.64
CA TRP A 143 1.34 10.96 20.40
C TRP A 143 0.46 10.07 21.31
N ALA A 144 1.08 9.33 22.24
CA ALA A 144 0.39 8.34 23.09
C ALA A 144 -0.49 7.37 22.28
N GLY A 145 -0.02 6.98 21.08
CA GLY A 145 -0.74 6.09 20.19
C GLY A 145 -0.46 6.34 18.71
N GLN A 146 -1.50 6.53 17.91
CA GLN A 146 -1.37 6.68 16.47
C GLN A 146 -1.02 8.12 16.07
N PRO A 147 0.20 8.38 15.54
CA PRO A 147 0.60 9.69 15.06
C PRO A 147 -0.13 10.07 13.77
N PRO A 148 -0.24 11.38 13.45
CA PRO A 148 -0.72 11.84 12.15
C PRO A 148 0.08 11.23 11.00
N TRP A 149 -0.61 10.84 9.94
CA TRP A 149 0.05 10.24 8.76
C TRP A 149 1.11 11.18 8.15
N SER A 150 0.87 12.48 8.17
CA SER A 150 1.85 13.50 7.75
C SER A 150 3.19 13.34 8.46
N ASP A 151 3.19 13.10 9.76
CA ASP A 151 4.41 12.99 10.57
C ASP A 151 5.15 11.69 10.25
N VAL A 152 4.41 10.60 10.03
CA VAL A 152 4.97 9.32 9.57
C VAL A 152 5.65 9.49 8.20
N VAL A 153 5.01 10.19 7.27
CA VAL A 153 5.59 10.47 5.95
C VAL A 153 6.83 11.36 6.05
N LEU A 154 6.81 12.38 6.90
CA LEU A 154 7.98 13.24 7.12
C LEU A 154 9.16 12.46 7.72
N ALA A 155 8.89 11.53 8.65
CA ALA A 155 9.91 10.64 9.18
C ALA A 155 10.50 9.74 8.08
N ALA A 156 9.66 9.15 7.23
CA ALA A 156 10.11 8.36 6.10
C ALA A 156 10.97 9.18 5.10
N ILE A 157 10.58 10.41 4.80
CA ILE A 157 11.36 11.31 3.93
C ILE A 157 12.73 11.65 4.53
N ARG A 158 12.80 11.89 5.85
CA ARG A 158 14.08 12.17 6.52
C ARG A 158 15.03 10.97 6.43
N VAL A 159 14.50 9.77 6.61
CA VAL A 159 15.30 8.53 6.48
C VAL A 159 15.71 8.31 5.03
N ALA A 160 14.81 8.50 4.06
CA ALA A 160 15.10 8.33 2.64
C ALA A 160 16.23 9.25 2.15
N LYS A 161 16.26 10.52 2.60
CA LYS A 161 17.36 11.46 2.26
C LYS A 161 18.74 11.00 2.72
N SER A 162 18.85 10.02 3.57
CA SER A 162 20.14 9.47 4.03
C SER A 162 20.55 8.20 3.28
N ILE A 163 19.74 7.74 2.34
CA ILE A 163 20.05 6.60 1.46
C ILE A 163 20.73 7.08 0.17
N THR A 164 20.46 8.32 -0.22
CA THR A 164 21.07 9.02 -1.36
C THR A 164 22.32 9.78 -0.95
#